data_80b54568c4eea8b1d8a54c2a9a6dc9ba
#
_entry.id   80b54568c4eea8b1d8a54c2a9a6dc9ba
#
_cell.length_a   1.000
_cell.length_b   1.000
_cell.length_c   1.000
_cell.angle_alpha   90.00
_cell.angle_beta   90.00
_cell.angle_gamma   90.00
#
_symmetry.space_group_name_H-M   'P 1'
#
loop_
_entity.id
_entity.type
_entity.pdbx_description
1 polymer ?
#
loop_
_entity_poly.entity_id
_entity_poly.type
_entity_poly.pdbx_seq_one_letter_code
_entity_poly.pdbx_strand_id
1 'polypeptide(L)'
;EADARCILIWQDFMFACTAYPGDSAFLKNVHSDLVYNIRRLRQHPSVATWCGNNEIREALKYWGWEKRYPKEVYEKFWHDYEALFCKLIPETLREEDPLRPYIESSPDPVNWGRPQEMGLG
;
A
#
# COMPACT_ATOMS: atom_id res chain seq x y z
N GLU A 1 0.17 -10.19 21.83
CA GLU A 1 0.80 -11.53 21.87
C GLU A 1 2.11 -11.59 21.11
N ALA A 2 2.20 -11.02 19.88
CA ALA A 2 3.43 -10.98 19.10
C ALA A 2 4.57 -10.24 19.84
N ASP A 3 4.28 -9.14 20.52
CA ASP A 3 5.27 -8.40 21.32
C ASP A 3 5.89 -9.28 22.42
N ALA A 4 5.04 -10.04 23.11
CA ALA A 4 5.48 -10.93 24.18
C ALA A 4 6.32 -12.14 23.68
N ARG A 5 6.18 -12.47 22.39
CA ARG A 5 6.88 -13.62 21.75
C ARG A 5 8.05 -13.20 20.87
N CYS A 6 8.37 -11.92 20.79
CA CYS A 6 9.41 -11.36 19.92
C CYS A 6 9.22 -11.72 18.44
N ILE A 7 7.97 -11.74 17.97
CA ILE A 7 7.62 -12.02 16.58
C ILE A 7 7.45 -10.70 15.83
N LEU A 8 8.19 -10.53 14.74
CA LEU A 8 8.03 -9.38 13.86
C LEU A 8 6.79 -9.54 12.97
N ILE A 9 6.04 -8.45 12.82
CA ILE A 9 4.84 -8.38 12.01
C ILE A 9 5.05 -7.46 10.82
N TRP A 10 4.73 -7.96 9.64
CA TRP A 10 4.49 -7.19 8.44
C TRP A 10 3.00 -6.85 8.41
N GLN A 11 2.67 -5.58 8.53
CA GLN A 11 1.27 -5.16 8.65
C GLN A 11 0.76 -4.59 7.34
N ASP A 12 -0.07 -5.36 6.65
CA ASP A 12 -0.80 -4.86 5.49
C ASP A 12 -2.01 -4.02 5.91
N PHE A 13 -2.26 -2.94 5.18
CA PHE A 13 -3.59 -2.37 5.10
C PHE A 13 -4.45 -3.29 4.22
N MET A 14 -5.79 -3.29 4.41
CA MET A 14 -6.66 -4.33 3.83
C MET A 14 -6.94 -4.19 2.33
N PHE A 15 -6.06 -3.58 1.57
CA PHE A 15 -6.21 -3.39 0.13
C PHE A 15 -5.50 -4.50 -0.64
N ALA A 16 -6.23 -5.22 -1.49
CA ALA A 16 -5.67 -6.34 -2.25
C ALA A 16 -6.38 -6.54 -3.60
N CYS A 17 -5.60 -6.88 -4.61
CA CYS A 17 -6.02 -7.49 -5.89
C CYS A 17 -7.15 -6.81 -6.67
N THR A 18 -7.44 -5.53 -6.43
CA THR A 18 -8.48 -4.78 -7.13
C THR A 18 -8.12 -3.29 -7.25
N ALA A 19 -8.79 -2.58 -8.15
CA ALA A 19 -8.66 -1.14 -8.24
C ALA A 19 -9.61 -0.45 -7.23
N TYR A 20 -9.08 0.52 -6.50
CA TYR A 20 -9.84 1.31 -5.53
C TYR A 20 -10.06 2.73 -6.08
N PRO A 21 -11.21 3.35 -5.78
CA PRO A 21 -11.45 4.72 -6.22
C PRO A 21 -10.53 5.72 -5.51
N GLY A 22 -10.17 6.79 -6.21
CA GLY A 22 -9.37 7.89 -5.68
C GLY A 22 -10.17 9.18 -5.49
N ASP A 23 -11.51 9.09 -5.42
CA ASP A 23 -12.35 10.25 -5.16
C ASP A 23 -12.21 10.76 -3.72
N SER A 24 -12.51 12.04 -3.52
CA SER A 24 -12.28 12.70 -2.23
C SER A 24 -13.11 12.12 -1.09
N ALA A 25 -14.32 11.65 -1.35
CA ALA A 25 -15.16 11.04 -0.32
C ALA A 25 -14.59 9.71 0.16
N PHE A 26 -14.18 8.85 -0.77
CA PHE A 26 -13.52 7.58 -0.47
C PHE A 26 -12.20 7.79 0.28
N LEU A 27 -11.34 8.69 -0.21
CA LEU A 27 -10.05 8.98 0.43
C LEU A 27 -10.21 9.56 1.85
N LYS A 28 -11.24 10.36 2.08
CA LYS A 28 -11.56 10.89 3.42
C LYS A 28 -11.95 9.77 4.40
N ASN A 29 -12.77 8.83 3.96
CA ASN A 29 -13.14 7.67 4.76
C ASN A 29 -11.93 6.78 5.05
N VAL A 30 -11.13 6.49 4.04
CA VAL A 30 -9.88 5.73 4.19
C VAL A 30 -8.93 6.42 5.15
N HIS A 31 -8.77 7.75 5.06
CA HIS A 31 -7.92 8.50 5.98
C HIS A 31 -8.35 8.30 7.44
N SER A 32 -9.63 8.37 7.74
CA SER A 32 -10.16 8.15 9.09
C SER A 32 -9.86 6.74 9.60
N ASP A 33 -10.05 5.74 8.75
CA ASP A 33 -9.75 4.35 9.08
C ASP A 33 -8.25 4.09 9.27
N LEU A 34 -7.41 4.72 8.43
CA LEU A 34 -5.96 4.66 8.56
C LEU A 34 -5.50 5.22 9.91
N VAL A 35 -5.93 6.42 10.25
CA VAL A 35 -5.56 7.08 11.51
C VAL A 35 -5.96 6.20 12.70
N TYR A 36 -7.17 5.68 12.70
CA TYR A 36 -7.65 4.79 13.75
C TYR A 36 -6.77 3.54 13.90
N ASN A 37 -6.50 2.85 12.81
CA ASN A 37 -5.74 1.59 12.84
C ASN A 37 -4.25 1.82 13.14
N ILE A 38 -3.65 2.87 12.59
CA ILE A 38 -2.25 3.22 12.87
C ILE A 38 -2.09 3.54 14.36
N ARG A 39 -2.96 4.36 14.92
CA ARG A 39 -2.91 4.70 16.36
C ARG A 39 -3.11 3.48 17.25
N ARG A 40 -3.95 2.54 16.85
CA ARG A 40 -4.19 1.31 17.59
C ARG A 40 -2.96 0.38 17.58
N LEU A 41 -2.21 0.34 16.46
CA LEU A 41 -1.13 -0.63 16.24
C LEU A 41 0.27 -0.06 16.43
N ARG A 42 0.49 1.25 16.27
CA ARG A 42 1.83 1.87 16.33
C ARG A 42 2.55 1.69 17.66
N GLN A 43 1.83 1.47 18.73
CA GLN A 43 2.39 1.23 20.06
C GLN A 43 2.98 -0.17 20.23
N HIS A 44 2.76 -1.08 19.27
CA HIS A 44 3.26 -2.45 19.33
C HIS A 44 4.64 -2.52 18.64
N PRO A 45 5.73 -2.78 19.39
CA PRO A 45 7.07 -2.86 18.80
C PRO A 45 7.24 -4.02 17.82
N SER A 46 6.39 -5.02 17.86
CA SER A 46 6.38 -6.13 16.90
C SER A 46 6.06 -5.71 15.49
N VAL A 47 5.31 -4.62 15.27
CA VAL A 47 5.02 -4.11 13.94
C VAL A 47 6.29 -3.53 13.33
N ALA A 48 6.91 -4.26 12.42
CA ALA A 48 8.19 -3.90 11.83
C ALA A 48 8.04 -2.94 10.64
N THR A 49 7.00 -3.12 9.84
CA THR A 49 6.74 -2.32 8.64
C THR A 49 5.25 -2.27 8.31
N TRP A 50 4.88 -1.20 7.62
CA TRP A 50 3.56 -1.02 7.04
C TRP A 50 3.60 -1.32 5.55
N CYS A 51 2.61 -2.05 5.03
CA CYS A 51 2.45 -2.31 3.61
C CYS A 51 1.12 -1.76 3.10
N GLY A 52 1.16 -1.04 1.98
CA GLY A 52 -0.01 -0.37 1.42
C GLY A 52 -1.04 -1.34 0.85
N ASN A 53 -0.58 -2.25 -0.01
CA ASN A 53 -1.47 -3.21 -0.66
C ASN A 53 -0.78 -4.52 -1.01
N ASN A 54 -1.60 -5.53 -1.30
CA ASN A 54 -1.14 -6.79 -1.86
C ASN A 54 -1.50 -6.88 -3.35
N GLU A 55 -0.48 -7.00 -4.18
CA GLU A 55 -0.55 -7.27 -5.63
C GLU A 55 -1.29 -6.25 -6.50
N ILE A 56 -1.71 -5.09 -6.01
CA ILE A 56 -2.42 -4.10 -6.84
C ILE A 56 -1.47 -3.49 -7.88
N ARG A 57 -0.25 -3.17 -7.49
CA ARG A 57 0.78 -2.67 -8.43
C ARG A 57 1.13 -3.71 -9.46
N GLU A 58 1.24 -4.97 -9.06
CA GLU A 58 1.45 -6.11 -9.95
C GLU A 58 0.30 -6.24 -10.96
N ALA A 59 -0.93 -6.14 -10.50
CA ALA A 59 -2.10 -6.20 -11.36
C ALA A 59 -2.10 -5.09 -12.41
N LEU A 60 -1.81 -3.85 -11.99
CA LEU A 60 -1.75 -2.72 -12.90
C LEU A 60 -0.65 -2.87 -13.95
N LYS A 61 0.51 -3.44 -13.59
CA LYS A 61 1.65 -3.57 -14.49
C LYS A 61 1.65 -4.81 -15.35
N TYR A 62 1.24 -5.96 -14.79
CA TYR A 62 1.56 -7.26 -15.39
C TYR A 62 0.36 -8.16 -15.67
N TRP A 63 -0.83 -7.88 -15.14
CA TRP A 63 -1.99 -8.74 -15.35
C TRP A 63 -2.77 -8.42 -16.63
N GLY A 64 -2.21 -7.56 -17.49
CA GLY A 64 -2.81 -7.25 -18.78
C GLY A 64 -4.02 -6.30 -18.72
N TRP A 65 -4.19 -5.57 -17.63
CA TRP A 65 -5.28 -4.62 -17.47
C TRP A 65 -5.23 -3.49 -18.50
N GLU A 66 -4.04 -3.09 -18.94
CA GLU A 66 -3.84 -2.11 -20.01
C GLU A 66 -4.49 -2.51 -21.34
N LYS A 67 -4.63 -3.85 -21.59
CA LYS A 67 -5.29 -4.41 -22.78
C LYS A 67 -6.75 -4.73 -22.55
N ARG A 68 -7.12 -4.92 -21.29
CA ARG A 68 -8.46 -5.35 -20.89
C ARG A 68 -9.43 -4.19 -20.73
N TYR A 69 -8.93 -3.04 -20.32
CA TYR A 69 -9.72 -1.84 -20.06
C TYR A 69 -9.44 -0.73 -21.08
N PRO A 70 -10.42 0.16 -21.36
CA PRO A 70 -10.17 1.35 -22.15
C PRO A 70 -9.05 2.19 -21.55
N LYS A 71 -8.30 2.91 -22.41
CA LYS A 71 -7.14 3.68 -22.00
C LYS A 71 -7.44 4.66 -20.84
N GLU A 72 -8.54 5.39 -20.94
CA GLU A 72 -8.94 6.37 -19.94
C GLU A 72 -9.24 5.72 -18.59
N VAL A 73 -9.81 4.52 -18.60
CA VAL A 73 -10.10 3.74 -17.39
C VAL A 73 -8.80 3.25 -16.75
N TYR A 74 -7.88 2.75 -17.56
CA TYR A 74 -6.59 2.29 -17.08
C TYR A 74 -5.74 3.42 -16.51
N GLU A 75 -5.70 4.57 -17.17
CA GLU A 75 -5.03 5.79 -16.67
C GLU A 75 -5.65 6.25 -15.34
N LYS A 76 -6.98 6.16 -15.23
CA LYS A 76 -7.66 6.47 -13.97
C LYS A 76 -7.26 5.51 -12.85
N PHE A 77 -7.11 4.23 -13.13
CA PHE A 77 -6.64 3.26 -12.12
C PHE A 77 -5.27 3.64 -11.56
N TRP A 78 -4.34 4.07 -12.41
CA TRP A 78 -3.04 4.56 -11.98
C TRP A 78 -3.13 5.83 -11.16
N HIS A 79 -3.90 6.79 -11.60
CA HIS A 79 -4.12 8.04 -10.88
C HIS A 79 -4.71 7.77 -9.47
N ASP A 80 -5.72 6.92 -9.39
CA ASP A 80 -6.35 6.56 -8.12
C ASP A 80 -5.39 5.78 -7.20
N TYR A 81 -4.59 4.89 -7.79
CA TYR A 81 -3.54 4.16 -7.09
C TYR A 81 -2.51 5.11 -6.45
N GLU A 82 -2.01 6.05 -7.22
CA GLU A 82 -1.04 7.04 -6.73
C GLU A 82 -1.62 7.90 -5.62
N ALA A 83 -2.86 8.35 -5.77
CA ALA A 83 -3.54 9.15 -4.76
C ALA A 83 -3.65 8.43 -3.41
N LEU A 84 -3.93 7.15 -3.42
CA LEU A 84 -4.08 6.34 -2.20
C LEU A 84 -2.74 5.86 -1.66
N PHE A 85 -1.98 5.12 -2.46
CA PHE A 85 -0.81 4.36 -1.98
C PHE A 85 0.50 5.15 -2.00
N CYS A 86 0.64 6.12 -2.90
CA CYS A 86 1.85 6.93 -3.00
C CYS A 86 1.71 8.29 -2.30
N LYS A 87 0.52 8.69 -1.95
CA LYS A 87 0.26 10.00 -1.35
C LYS A 87 -0.46 9.91 0.00
N LEU A 88 -1.71 9.49 0.04
CA LEU A 88 -2.51 9.51 1.27
C LEU A 88 -1.89 8.66 2.38
N ILE A 89 -1.58 7.39 2.11
CA ILE A 89 -1.04 6.48 3.13
C ILE A 89 0.33 6.95 3.63
N PRO A 90 1.34 7.24 2.77
CA PRO A 90 2.62 7.72 3.28
C PRO A 90 2.55 9.07 4.00
N GLU A 91 1.69 9.99 3.57
CA GLU A 91 1.50 11.26 4.29
C GLU A 91 0.88 11.03 5.67
N THR A 92 -0.12 10.17 5.78
CA THR A 92 -0.74 9.80 7.05
C THR A 92 0.25 9.11 7.99
N LEU A 93 1.06 8.19 7.48
CA LEU A 93 2.10 7.52 8.26
C LEU A 93 3.21 8.49 8.70
N ARG A 94 3.55 9.46 7.88
CA ARG A 94 4.53 10.49 8.27
C ARG A 94 4.07 11.30 9.48
N GLU A 95 2.78 11.52 9.62
CA GLU A 95 2.19 12.22 10.76
C GLU A 95 1.99 11.31 11.97
N GLU A 96 1.53 10.06 11.75
CA GLU A 96 1.07 9.19 12.82
C GLU A 96 2.10 8.17 13.29
N ASP A 97 3.04 7.75 12.42
CA ASP A 97 4.09 6.78 12.76
C ASP A 97 5.33 6.97 11.86
N PRO A 98 6.07 8.09 12.03
CA PRO A 98 7.12 8.50 11.09
C PRO A 98 8.37 7.62 11.07
N LEU A 99 8.58 6.79 12.07
CA LEU A 99 9.82 6.03 12.22
C LEU A 99 9.77 4.63 11.58
N ARG A 100 8.58 4.06 11.38
CA ARG A 100 8.45 2.75 10.72
C ARG A 100 8.48 2.89 9.21
N PRO A 101 9.16 1.96 8.52
CA PRO A 101 9.18 1.96 7.06
C PRO A 101 7.80 1.66 6.47
N TYR A 102 7.56 2.21 5.30
CA TYR A 102 6.38 1.96 4.50
C TYR A 102 6.77 1.37 3.16
N ILE A 103 6.11 0.29 2.78
CA ILE A 103 6.22 -0.35 1.49
C ILE A 103 4.88 -0.20 0.77
N GLU A 104 4.91 0.39 -0.41
CA GLU A 104 3.72 0.73 -1.18
C GLU A 104 2.89 -0.49 -1.55
N SER A 105 3.54 -1.53 -2.04
CA SER A 105 2.89 -2.74 -2.55
C SER A 105 3.76 -3.96 -2.34
N SER A 106 3.14 -5.09 -2.09
CA SER A 106 3.78 -6.40 -2.03
C SER A 106 3.36 -7.23 -3.25
N PRO A 107 4.28 -7.94 -3.93
CA PRO A 107 5.73 -7.94 -3.74
C PRO A 107 6.41 -6.63 -4.14
N ASP A 108 7.50 -6.29 -3.50
CA ASP A 108 8.32 -5.13 -3.85
C ASP A 108 9.72 -5.58 -4.27
N PRO A 109 9.98 -5.69 -5.57
CA PRO A 109 11.25 -6.16 -6.09
C PRO A 109 12.41 -5.18 -5.83
N VAL A 110 12.13 -3.91 -5.62
CA VAL A 110 13.17 -2.92 -5.28
C VAL A 110 13.80 -3.25 -3.93
N ASN A 111 12.98 -3.63 -2.97
CA ASN A 111 13.46 -4.04 -1.64
C ASN A 111 14.09 -5.44 -1.65
N TRP A 112 13.82 -6.24 -2.68
CA TRP A 112 14.46 -7.55 -2.86
C TRP A 112 15.77 -7.46 -3.65
N GLY A 113 16.15 -6.27 -4.12
CA GLY A 113 17.39 -6.05 -4.85
C GLY A 113 17.43 -6.61 -6.27
N ARG A 114 16.27 -6.91 -6.87
CA ARG A 114 16.19 -7.53 -8.21
C ARG A 114 15.16 -6.89 -9.15
N PRO A 115 15.04 -5.57 -9.23
CA PRO A 115 14.00 -4.96 -10.05
C PRO A 115 14.12 -5.29 -11.54
N GLN A 116 15.35 -5.36 -12.07
CA GLN A 116 15.59 -5.64 -13.49
C GLN A 116 15.33 -7.10 -13.83
N GLU A 117 15.71 -8.02 -12.97
CA GLU A 117 15.51 -9.46 -13.18
C GLU A 117 14.04 -9.84 -13.16
N MET A 118 13.24 -9.09 -12.42
CA MET A 118 11.79 -9.28 -12.35
C MET A 118 11.02 -8.55 -13.45
N GLY A 119 11.71 -7.85 -14.36
CA GLY A 119 11.08 -7.10 -15.43
C GLY A 119 10.28 -5.89 -14.95
N LEU A 120 10.60 -5.38 -13.78
CA LEU A 120 9.89 -4.29 -13.12
C LEU A 120 10.61 -2.95 -13.30
N GLY A 121 11.61 -2.94 -14.14
CA GLY A 121 12.37 -1.75 -14.46
C GLY A 121 11.65 -0.77 -15.34
#